data_d31c90118894ad02a7b9c18deeda76b8
#
_entry.id   d31c90118894ad02a7b9c18deeda76b8
#
_cell.length_a   1.000
_cell.length_b   1.000
_cell.length_c   1.000
_cell.angle_alpha   90.00
_cell.angle_beta   90.00
_cell.angle_gamma   90.00
#
_symmetry.space_group_name_H-M   'P 1'
#
loop_
_entity.id
_entity.type
_entity.pdbx_description
1 polymer ?
#
loop_
_entity_poly.entity_id
_entity_poly.type
_entity_poly.pdbx_seq_one_letter_code
_entity_poly.pdbx_strand_id
1 'polypeptide(L)'
;MTTVETVRAVVTADASQYNREIDKSSGKMSGLAKNAGRAAGKIGIAFGVAATAIGASSVKAFAGFETSMNEVKTLMPDLTEEAFAAMGDDVLNFGKKFGVLSTESIPALYQAISAGVPPGNVFDFMEVAQKAAMGGVTDLETAVDGISSVMNAYGEDVVSATEASDLMFTAVRLGKTDFSQLSAGLFQVVPAAAAMGIGFGDVTAALATLTAQGVPTRVATTQMRGALVELGKDGSKAATAFESIAGQTFPDFIAAGGDVAGAVRILGTAAEEGGTSIMNLFGSIEGGQAIQALASDIEGFEANVVAMGDSTGATEAAFEQMNQGLSASMDKIKAHVEVLMIQIGSKLAPVV
;
A
#
# COMPACT_ATOMS: atom_id res chain seq x y z
N MET A 1 51.79 -1.65 -7.32
CA MET A 1 50.41 -1.53 -7.86
C MET A 1 49.78 -2.89 -7.77
N THR A 2 48.98 -3.10 -6.71
CA THR A 2 48.36 -4.40 -6.44
C THR A 2 46.87 -4.23 -6.78
N THR A 3 46.43 -4.91 -7.82
CA THR A 3 45.05 -4.97 -8.28
C THR A 3 44.22 -5.74 -7.26
N VAL A 4 43.24 -5.09 -6.69
CA VAL A 4 42.22 -5.72 -5.85
C VAL A 4 41.16 -6.31 -6.78
N GLU A 5 41.17 -7.63 -6.97
CA GLU A 5 40.07 -8.34 -7.59
C GLU A 5 38.88 -8.38 -6.66
N THR A 6 37.83 -7.67 -7.05
CA THR A 6 36.53 -7.73 -6.35
C THR A 6 35.84 -9.02 -6.77
N VAL A 7 35.84 -10.04 -5.90
CA VAL A 7 35.04 -11.25 -6.07
C VAL A 7 33.57 -10.87 -5.77
N ARG A 8 32.79 -10.68 -6.80
CA ARG A 8 31.31 -10.66 -6.70
C ARG A 8 30.82 -12.09 -6.60
N ALA A 9 30.51 -12.55 -5.40
CA ALA A 9 29.71 -13.75 -5.22
C ALA A 9 28.25 -13.38 -5.58
N VAL A 10 27.83 -13.73 -6.79
CA VAL A 10 26.42 -13.70 -7.18
C VAL A 10 25.78 -14.96 -6.58
N VAL A 11 25.13 -14.83 -5.43
CA VAL A 11 24.24 -15.86 -4.90
C VAL A 11 22.94 -15.76 -5.68
N THR A 12 22.84 -16.42 -6.81
CA THR A 12 21.57 -16.69 -7.48
C THR A 12 20.87 -17.78 -6.67
N ALA A 13 20.00 -17.40 -5.75
CA ALA A 13 19.07 -18.34 -5.15
C ALA A 13 18.09 -18.75 -6.26
N ASP A 14 18.28 -19.97 -6.79
CA ASP A 14 17.37 -20.54 -7.77
C ASP A 14 16.06 -20.91 -7.09
N ALA A 15 15.10 -19.97 -7.09
CA ALA A 15 13.75 -20.17 -6.56
C ALA A 15 13.06 -21.40 -7.17
N SER A 16 13.49 -21.88 -8.33
CA SER A 16 12.97 -23.08 -8.97
C SER A 16 13.39 -24.36 -8.26
N GLN A 17 14.54 -24.38 -7.59
CA GLN A 17 14.94 -25.50 -6.72
C GLN A 17 14.15 -25.50 -5.41
N TYR A 18 13.94 -24.32 -4.83
CA TYR A 18 13.16 -24.16 -3.61
C TYR A 18 11.69 -24.53 -3.82
N ASN A 19 11.06 -24.06 -4.89
CA ASN A 19 9.70 -24.44 -5.26
C ASN A 19 9.57 -25.96 -5.53
N ARG A 20 10.57 -26.59 -6.17
CA ARG A 20 10.61 -28.05 -6.36
C ARG A 20 10.75 -28.82 -5.05
N GLU A 21 11.48 -28.30 -4.07
CA GLU A 21 11.59 -28.95 -2.74
C GLU A 21 10.30 -28.77 -1.91
N ILE A 22 9.60 -27.63 -2.04
CA ILE A 22 8.28 -27.44 -1.44
C ILE A 22 7.24 -28.35 -2.11
N ASP A 23 7.20 -28.44 -3.43
CA ASP A 23 6.31 -29.35 -4.15
C ASP A 23 6.61 -30.83 -3.82
N LYS A 24 7.86 -31.20 -3.65
CA LYS A 24 8.25 -32.54 -3.17
C LYS A 24 7.86 -32.76 -1.71
N SER A 25 7.93 -31.74 -0.85
CA SER A 25 7.53 -31.87 0.54
C SER A 25 6.00 -31.94 0.68
N SER A 26 5.24 -31.19 -0.12
CA SER A 26 3.79 -31.29 -0.20
C SER A 26 3.33 -32.63 -0.79
N GLY A 27 4.03 -33.13 -1.81
CA GLY A 27 3.84 -34.47 -2.35
C GLY A 27 4.18 -35.58 -1.34
N LYS A 28 5.20 -35.38 -0.50
CA LYS A 28 5.53 -36.32 0.61
C LYS A 28 4.51 -36.25 1.73
N MET A 29 3.98 -35.06 2.07
CA MET A 29 2.91 -34.93 3.08
C MET A 29 1.57 -35.51 2.60
N SER A 30 1.21 -35.36 1.33
CA SER A 30 0.05 -36.04 0.75
C SER A 30 0.25 -37.56 0.65
N GLY A 31 1.48 -38.01 0.44
CA GLY A 31 1.89 -39.42 0.55
C GLY A 31 1.84 -39.93 1.97
N LEU A 32 2.20 -39.11 2.97
CA LEU A 32 2.07 -39.43 4.40
C LEU A 32 0.60 -39.56 4.81
N ALA A 33 -0.26 -38.66 4.35
CA ALA A 33 -1.72 -38.73 4.59
C ALA A 33 -2.34 -39.99 3.97
N LYS A 34 -1.94 -40.37 2.74
CA LYS A 34 -2.37 -41.62 2.09
C LYS A 34 -1.80 -42.87 2.79
N ASN A 35 -0.58 -42.82 3.30
CA ASN A 35 0.06 -43.96 4.00
C ASN A 35 -0.37 -44.03 5.45
N ALA A 36 -0.71 -42.92 6.12
CA ALA A 36 -1.32 -42.94 7.46
C ALA A 36 -2.66 -43.66 7.45
N GLY A 37 -3.47 -43.52 6.40
CA GLY A 37 -4.70 -44.28 6.21
C GLY A 37 -4.46 -45.81 6.05
N ARG A 38 -3.26 -46.25 5.58
CA ARG A 38 -2.91 -47.68 5.43
C ARG A 38 -2.12 -48.23 6.61
N ALA A 39 -1.41 -47.37 7.35
CA ALA A 39 -0.65 -47.77 8.54
C ALA A 39 -1.50 -47.76 9.82
N ALA A 40 -2.67 -47.12 9.83
CA ALA A 40 -3.58 -47.08 10.97
C ALA A 40 -4.06 -48.45 11.47
N GLY A 41 -3.81 -49.50 10.72
CA GLY A 41 -4.12 -50.86 11.12
C GLY A 41 -3.09 -51.54 12.05
N LYS A 42 -1.92 -50.94 12.30
CA LYS A 42 -0.83 -51.62 13.08
C LYS A 42 -0.13 -50.78 14.16
N ILE A 43 -0.41 -49.48 14.29
CA ILE A 43 0.17 -48.62 15.36
C ILE A 43 -0.95 -47.73 15.94
N GLY A 44 -1.79 -48.36 16.69
CA GLY A 44 -3.15 -47.86 16.92
C GLY A 44 -3.37 -47.00 18.14
N ILE A 45 -2.53 -46.10 18.60
CA ILE A 45 -2.95 -45.10 19.62
C ILE A 45 -2.27 -43.75 19.47
N ALA A 46 -0.97 -43.67 19.16
CA ALA A 46 -0.29 -42.36 19.04
C ALA A 46 -0.63 -41.59 17.75
N PHE A 47 -0.89 -42.32 16.66
CA PHE A 47 -1.28 -41.69 15.37
C PHE A 47 -2.76 -41.32 15.29
N GLY A 48 -3.64 -41.96 16.02
CA GLY A 48 -5.06 -41.64 16.08
C GLY A 48 -5.31 -40.25 16.69
N VAL A 49 -4.58 -39.91 17.75
CA VAL A 49 -4.70 -38.57 18.39
C VAL A 49 -4.14 -37.46 17.51
N ALA A 50 -3.02 -37.71 16.82
CA ALA A 50 -2.47 -36.72 15.89
C ALA A 50 -3.34 -36.54 14.65
N ALA A 51 -3.91 -37.61 14.10
CA ALA A 51 -4.79 -37.51 12.93
C ALA A 51 -6.12 -36.82 13.25
N THR A 52 -6.70 -37.07 14.45
CA THR A 52 -7.91 -36.38 14.90
C THR A 52 -7.63 -34.90 15.19
N ALA A 53 -6.47 -34.55 15.76
CA ALA A 53 -6.08 -33.17 16.03
C ALA A 53 -5.87 -32.39 14.71
N ILE A 54 -5.20 -32.97 13.71
CA ILE A 54 -5.01 -32.37 12.39
C ILE A 54 -6.37 -32.23 11.68
N GLY A 55 -7.23 -33.24 11.73
CA GLY A 55 -8.57 -33.18 11.15
C GLY A 55 -9.43 -32.06 11.76
N ALA A 56 -9.48 -31.98 13.09
CA ALA A 56 -10.23 -30.94 13.80
C ALA A 56 -9.68 -29.52 13.50
N SER A 57 -8.35 -29.36 13.48
CA SER A 57 -7.69 -28.10 13.14
C SER A 57 -7.97 -27.68 11.68
N SER A 58 -7.99 -28.64 10.77
CA SER A 58 -8.27 -28.41 9.36
C SER A 58 -9.73 -28.01 9.13
N VAL A 59 -10.68 -28.67 9.77
CA VAL A 59 -12.11 -28.27 9.71
C VAL A 59 -12.30 -26.88 10.30
N LYS A 60 -11.63 -26.55 11.41
CA LYS A 60 -11.69 -25.20 11.99
C LYS A 60 -11.09 -24.15 11.06
N ALA A 61 -9.93 -24.42 10.43
CA ALA A 61 -9.30 -23.52 9.48
C ALA A 61 -10.21 -23.27 8.26
N PHE A 62 -10.84 -24.31 7.72
CA PHE A 62 -11.79 -24.19 6.63
C PHE A 62 -13.04 -23.41 7.04
N ALA A 63 -13.64 -23.69 8.20
CA ALA A 63 -14.80 -22.96 8.68
C ALA A 63 -14.51 -21.47 8.89
N GLY A 64 -13.32 -21.13 9.40
CA GLY A 64 -12.86 -19.74 9.50
C GLY A 64 -12.74 -19.06 8.14
N PHE A 65 -12.06 -19.72 7.21
CA PHE A 65 -11.91 -19.26 5.84
C PHE A 65 -13.27 -19.04 5.16
N GLU A 66 -14.17 -20.04 5.21
CA GLU A 66 -15.51 -19.97 4.64
C GLU A 66 -16.32 -18.81 5.22
N THR A 67 -16.28 -18.63 6.55
CA THR A 67 -16.97 -17.52 7.22
C THR A 67 -16.47 -16.17 6.69
N SER A 68 -15.15 -15.96 6.68
CA SER A 68 -14.57 -14.70 6.21
C SER A 68 -14.82 -14.47 4.72
N MET A 69 -14.77 -15.50 3.89
CA MET A 69 -15.12 -15.40 2.47
C MET A 69 -16.61 -15.06 2.28
N ASN A 70 -17.51 -15.60 3.12
CA ASN A 70 -18.91 -15.25 3.06
C ASN A 70 -19.16 -13.77 3.43
N GLU A 71 -18.34 -13.17 4.29
CA GLU A 71 -18.36 -11.72 4.52
C GLU A 71 -18.06 -10.94 3.24
N VAL A 72 -17.01 -11.35 2.50
CA VAL A 72 -16.67 -10.76 1.19
C VAL A 72 -17.82 -10.90 0.19
N LYS A 73 -18.50 -12.06 0.17
CA LYS A 73 -19.66 -12.33 -0.69
C LYS A 73 -20.81 -11.33 -0.47
N THR A 74 -20.96 -10.79 0.73
CA THR A 74 -22.00 -9.79 1.02
C THR A 74 -21.86 -8.51 0.22
N LEU A 75 -20.65 -8.17 -0.24
CA LEU A 75 -20.38 -7.00 -1.08
C LEU A 75 -20.70 -7.26 -2.57
N MET A 76 -20.86 -8.52 -2.95
CA MET A 76 -21.01 -8.95 -4.35
C MET A 76 -22.19 -9.91 -4.53
N PRO A 77 -23.44 -9.45 -4.30
CA PRO A 77 -24.62 -10.33 -4.31
C PRO A 77 -24.88 -10.98 -5.67
N ASP A 78 -24.40 -10.39 -6.74
CA ASP A 78 -24.58 -10.88 -8.11
C ASP A 78 -23.46 -11.82 -8.58
N LEU A 79 -22.44 -12.09 -7.73
CA LEU A 79 -21.34 -12.99 -8.08
C LEU A 79 -21.82 -14.45 -8.12
N THR A 80 -21.52 -15.16 -9.21
CA THR A 80 -21.89 -16.58 -9.31
C THR A 80 -21.11 -17.45 -8.35
N GLU A 81 -21.62 -18.63 -8.01
CA GLU A 81 -20.94 -19.56 -7.09
C GLU A 81 -19.57 -20.01 -7.66
N GLU A 82 -19.47 -20.19 -8.97
CA GLU A 82 -18.22 -20.56 -9.64
C GLU A 82 -17.18 -19.43 -9.52
N ALA A 83 -17.58 -18.18 -9.74
CA ALA A 83 -16.71 -17.02 -9.62
C ALA A 83 -16.29 -16.79 -8.16
N PHE A 84 -17.21 -17.02 -7.22
CA PHE A 84 -16.89 -16.95 -5.79
C PHE A 84 -15.92 -18.05 -5.36
N ALA A 85 -16.08 -19.27 -5.83
CA ALA A 85 -15.15 -20.35 -5.58
C ALA A 85 -13.74 -20.05 -6.16
N ALA A 86 -13.67 -19.51 -7.39
CA ALA A 86 -12.43 -19.09 -8.02
C ALA A 86 -11.74 -17.98 -7.20
N MET A 87 -12.49 -17.00 -6.70
CA MET A 87 -11.97 -15.96 -5.81
C MET A 87 -11.38 -16.55 -4.52
N GLY A 88 -12.00 -17.57 -3.95
CA GLY A 88 -11.45 -18.32 -2.81
C GLY A 88 -10.11 -18.98 -3.12
N ASP A 89 -10.00 -19.60 -4.31
CA ASP A 89 -8.73 -20.18 -4.77
C ASP A 89 -7.66 -19.10 -5.00
N ASP A 90 -8.03 -17.93 -5.50
CA ASP A 90 -7.12 -16.79 -5.70
C ASP A 90 -6.61 -16.25 -4.35
N VAL A 91 -7.45 -16.15 -3.32
CA VAL A 91 -7.02 -15.82 -1.95
C VAL A 91 -5.96 -16.81 -1.45
N LEU A 92 -6.20 -18.11 -1.62
CA LEU A 92 -5.25 -19.16 -1.19
C LEU A 92 -3.94 -19.10 -2.00
N ASN A 93 -4.00 -18.77 -3.28
CA ASN A 93 -2.83 -18.61 -4.14
C ASN A 93 -2.05 -17.34 -3.77
N PHE A 94 -2.73 -16.24 -3.50
CA PHE A 94 -2.15 -15.00 -3.00
C PHE A 94 -1.40 -15.24 -1.68
N GLY A 95 -2.03 -15.93 -0.73
CA GLY A 95 -1.41 -16.30 0.54
C GLY A 95 -0.12 -17.09 0.35
N LYS A 96 -0.11 -18.10 -0.53
CA LYS A 96 1.10 -18.89 -0.85
C LYS A 96 2.20 -18.03 -1.50
N LYS A 97 1.83 -17.12 -2.41
CA LYS A 97 2.77 -16.27 -3.16
C LYS A 97 3.51 -15.32 -2.23
N PHE A 98 2.80 -14.67 -1.33
CA PHE A 98 3.32 -13.61 -0.48
C PHE A 98 3.63 -14.02 0.95
N GLY A 99 3.19 -15.20 1.39
CA GLY A 99 3.35 -15.64 2.78
C GLY A 99 2.32 -15.02 3.73
N VAL A 100 1.16 -14.61 3.21
CA VAL A 100 0.09 -13.95 3.96
C VAL A 100 -0.97 -14.97 4.34
N LEU A 101 -1.45 -14.92 5.58
CA LEU A 101 -2.51 -15.80 6.05
C LEU A 101 -3.88 -15.32 5.54
N SER A 102 -4.84 -16.25 5.45
CA SER A 102 -6.20 -15.91 5.06
C SER A 102 -6.87 -14.92 6.01
N THR A 103 -6.50 -14.95 7.29
CA THR A 103 -6.94 -14.00 8.31
C THR A 103 -6.49 -12.54 8.08
N GLU A 104 -5.49 -12.34 7.23
CA GLU A 104 -4.97 -11.03 6.85
C GLU A 104 -5.41 -10.65 5.44
N SER A 105 -5.37 -11.61 4.50
CA SER A 105 -5.70 -11.34 3.10
C SER A 105 -7.19 -11.14 2.83
N ILE A 106 -8.10 -11.84 3.56
CA ILE A 106 -9.54 -11.71 3.35
C ILE A 106 -10.10 -10.38 3.85
N PRO A 107 -9.74 -9.87 5.04
CA PRO A 107 -10.13 -8.52 5.45
C PRO A 107 -9.65 -7.44 4.47
N ALA A 108 -8.42 -7.54 3.99
CA ALA A 108 -7.89 -6.62 2.99
C ALA A 108 -8.62 -6.71 1.65
N LEU A 109 -8.99 -7.92 1.21
CA LEU A 109 -9.82 -8.16 0.02
C LEU A 109 -11.21 -7.51 0.20
N TYR A 110 -11.84 -7.72 1.36
CA TYR A 110 -13.11 -7.08 1.69
C TYR A 110 -12.99 -5.56 1.58
N GLN A 111 -11.95 -4.98 2.14
CA GLN A 111 -11.71 -3.54 2.13
C GLN A 111 -11.46 -3.02 0.70
N ALA A 112 -10.65 -3.72 -0.10
CA ALA A 112 -10.40 -3.36 -1.50
C ALA A 112 -11.70 -3.32 -2.33
N ILE A 113 -12.53 -4.36 -2.21
CA ILE A 113 -13.83 -4.41 -2.90
C ILE A 113 -14.78 -3.32 -2.38
N SER A 114 -14.83 -3.11 -1.05
CA SER A 114 -15.64 -2.06 -0.42
C SER A 114 -15.18 -0.65 -0.86
N ALA A 115 -13.89 -0.46 -1.12
CA ALA A 115 -13.32 0.77 -1.66
C ALA A 115 -13.61 0.97 -3.16
N GLY A 116 -14.26 0.00 -3.82
CA GLY A 116 -14.68 0.10 -5.22
C GLY A 116 -13.69 -0.53 -6.23
N VAL A 117 -12.65 -1.23 -5.77
CA VAL A 117 -11.77 -1.97 -6.70
C VAL A 117 -12.57 -3.07 -7.40
N PRO A 118 -12.59 -3.10 -8.74
CA PRO A 118 -13.37 -4.09 -9.48
C PRO A 118 -12.92 -5.53 -9.16
N PRO A 119 -13.85 -6.49 -8.97
CA PRO A 119 -13.49 -7.88 -8.66
C PRO A 119 -12.54 -8.53 -9.66
N GLY A 120 -12.59 -8.13 -10.94
CA GLY A 120 -11.69 -8.64 -11.98
C GLY A 120 -10.23 -8.21 -11.82
N ASN A 121 -9.96 -7.09 -11.16
CA ASN A 121 -8.63 -6.51 -10.99
C ASN A 121 -8.16 -6.54 -9.52
N VAL A 122 -9.00 -7.05 -8.61
CA VAL A 122 -8.76 -6.92 -7.17
C VAL A 122 -7.47 -7.61 -6.71
N PHE A 123 -7.10 -8.74 -7.29
CA PHE A 123 -5.87 -9.44 -6.92
C PHE A 123 -4.62 -8.76 -7.48
N ASP A 124 -4.70 -8.12 -8.64
CA ASP A 124 -3.59 -7.29 -9.16
C ASP A 124 -3.38 -6.07 -8.25
N PHE A 125 -4.47 -5.42 -7.82
CA PHE A 125 -4.42 -4.34 -6.82
C PHE A 125 -3.85 -4.83 -5.48
N MET A 126 -4.32 -5.96 -4.96
CA MET A 126 -3.83 -6.53 -3.70
C MET A 126 -2.35 -6.93 -3.78
N GLU A 127 -1.87 -7.35 -4.96
CA GLU A 127 -0.44 -7.62 -5.17
C GLU A 127 0.40 -6.35 -4.97
N VAL A 128 -0.02 -5.23 -5.55
CA VAL A 128 0.63 -3.93 -5.34
C VAL A 128 0.58 -3.52 -3.87
N ALA A 129 -0.61 -3.62 -3.24
CA ALA A 129 -0.79 -3.28 -1.84
C ALA A 129 0.07 -4.17 -0.91
N GLN A 130 0.21 -5.46 -1.21
CA GLN A 130 1.06 -6.37 -0.44
C GLN A 130 2.55 -6.02 -0.56
N LYS A 131 3.01 -5.66 -1.75
CA LYS A 131 4.39 -5.19 -1.94
C LYS A 131 4.63 -3.89 -1.19
N ALA A 132 3.66 -2.96 -1.22
CA ALA A 132 3.70 -1.73 -0.45
C ALA A 132 3.70 -1.98 1.07
N ALA A 133 2.88 -2.90 1.55
CA ALA A 133 2.83 -3.28 2.96
C ALA A 133 4.17 -3.85 3.43
N MET A 134 4.75 -4.77 2.69
CA MET A 134 6.06 -5.35 3.03
C MET A 134 7.20 -4.33 2.93
N GLY A 135 7.27 -3.58 1.83
CA GLY A 135 8.30 -2.56 1.63
C GLY A 135 8.18 -1.39 2.60
N GLY A 136 6.96 -0.97 2.91
CA GLY A 136 6.63 0.12 3.82
C GLY A 136 6.53 -0.28 5.30
N VAL A 137 6.76 -1.57 5.62
CA VAL A 137 6.69 -2.12 6.99
C VAL A 137 5.36 -1.80 7.67
N THR A 138 4.26 -2.10 6.97
CA THR A 138 2.89 -1.93 7.46
C THR A 138 2.06 -3.19 7.19
N ASP A 139 0.82 -3.23 7.63
CA ASP A 139 -0.11 -4.31 7.31
C ASP A 139 -0.80 -4.09 5.95
N LEU A 140 -1.35 -5.18 5.39
CA LEU A 140 -1.97 -5.16 4.07
C LEU A 140 -3.22 -4.28 4.03
N GLU A 141 -4.05 -4.28 5.07
CA GLU A 141 -5.27 -3.45 5.15
C GLU A 141 -4.92 -1.96 5.11
N THR A 142 -3.90 -1.55 5.85
CA THR A 142 -3.40 -0.16 5.84
C THR A 142 -2.89 0.26 4.46
N ALA A 143 -2.20 -0.64 3.76
CA ALA A 143 -1.73 -0.36 2.40
C ALA A 143 -2.91 -0.27 1.40
N VAL A 144 -3.89 -1.16 1.51
CA VAL A 144 -5.13 -1.12 0.73
C VAL A 144 -5.86 0.20 0.94
N ASP A 145 -6.04 0.63 2.19
CA ASP A 145 -6.74 1.88 2.54
C ASP A 145 -6.04 3.11 1.93
N GLY A 146 -4.73 3.22 2.13
CA GLY A 146 -3.96 4.36 1.62
C GLY A 146 -3.97 4.44 0.09
N ILE A 147 -3.69 3.34 -0.59
CA ILE A 147 -3.61 3.29 -2.06
C ILE A 147 -5.00 3.52 -2.68
N SER A 148 -6.04 2.83 -2.18
CA SER A 148 -7.40 3.01 -2.69
C SER A 148 -7.95 4.41 -2.46
N SER A 149 -7.59 5.06 -1.34
CA SER A 149 -7.96 6.46 -1.08
C SER A 149 -7.41 7.42 -2.14
N VAL A 150 -6.17 7.19 -2.60
CA VAL A 150 -5.55 7.98 -3.68
C VAL A 150 -6.25 7.69 -5.00
N MET A 151 -6.40 6.43 -5.37
CA MET A 151 -7.06 6.04 -6.62
C MET A 151 -8.49 6.55 -6.71
N ASN A 152 -9.25 6.49 -5.61
CA ASN A 152 -10.63 6.98 -5.58
C ASN A 152 -10.73 8.50 -5.75
N ALA A 153 -9.74 9.24 -5.30
CA ALA A 153 -9.76 10.70 -5.42
C ALA A 153 -9.30 11.20 -6.79
N TYR A 154 -8.29 10.57 -7.38
CA TYR A 154 -7.75 10.97 -8.69
C TYR A 154 -8.39 10.24 -9.86
N GLY A 155 -8.91 9.03 -9.64
CA GLY A 155 -9.31 8.08 -10.66
C GLY A 155 -8.16 7.16 -11.06
N GLU A 156 -8.49 5.88 -11.30
CA GLU A 156 -7.51 4.83 -11.66
C GLU A 156 -6.76 5.13 -12.97
N ASP A 157 -7.42 5.79 -13.91
CA ASP A 157 -6.82 6.21 -15.18
C ASP A 157 -5.80 7.35 -15.02
N VAL A 158 -5.81 8.08 -13.92
CA VAL A 158 -4.92 9.22 -13.63
C VAL A 158 -3.78 8.80 -12.70
N VAL A 159 -4.07 8.03 -11.65
CA VAL A 159 -3.07 7.52 -10.70
C VAL A 159 -3.35 6.04 -10.46
N SER A 160 -2.49 5.18 -10.98
CA SER A 160 -2.56 3.74 -10.77
C SER A 160 -2.16 3.34 -9.34
N ALA A 161 -2.55 2.13 -8.91
CA ALA A 161 -2.14 1.59 -7.61
C ALA A 161 -0.60 1.55 -7.46
N THR A 162 0.10 1.15 -8.52
CA THR A 162 1.57 1.09 -8.55
C THR A 162 2.18 2.47 -8.38
N GLU A 163 1.71 3.46 -9.12
CA GLU A 163 2.19 4.83 -9.01
C GLU A 163 1.90 5.44 -7.64
N ALA A 164 0.68 5.24 -7.12
CA ALA A 164 0.33 5.69 -5.77
C ALA A 164 1.28 5.10 -4.72
N SER A 165 1.54 3.80 -4.79
CA SER A 165 2.43 3.11 -3.84
C SER A 165 3.88 3.58 -3.96
N ASP A 166 4.40 3.78 -5.17
CA ASP A 166 5.75 4.25 -5.43
C ASP A 166 5.99 5.67 -4.91
N LEU A 167 5.03 6.57 -5.14
CA LEU A 167 5.04 7.94 -4.62
C LEU A 167 4.96 7.97 -3.09
N MET A 168 4.07 7.17 -2.49
CA MET A 168 3.96 7.05 -1.03
C MET A 168 5.27 6.52 -0.43
N PHE A 169 5.84 5.47 -1.01
CA PHE A 169 7.10 4.91 -0.53
C PHE A 169 8.26 5.90 -0.67
N THR A 170 8.31 6.64 -1.78
CA THR A 170 9.31 7.69 -2.00
C THR A 170 9.16 8.80 -0.97
N ALA A 171 7.91 9.20 -0.62
CA ALA A 171 7.67 10.17 0.44
C ALA A 171 8.15 9.67 1.83
N VAL A 172 7.97 8.40 2.14
CA VAL A 172 8.52 7.77 3.36
C VAL A 172 10.05 7.85 3.38
N ARG A 173 10.69 7.62 2.24
CA ARG A 173 12.16 7.65 2.13
C ARG A 173 12.74 9.07 2.28
N LEU A 174 12.04 10.09 1.80
CA LEU A 174 12.49 11.48 1.79
C LEU A 174 12.06 12.27 3.03
N GLY A 175 10.94 11.89 3.63
CA GLY A 175 10.37 12.54 4.81
C GLY A 175 10.70 11.83 6.13
N LYS A 176 10.20 12.43 7.22
CA LYS A 176 10.20 11.81 8.55
C LYS A 176 8.80 11.28 8.85
N THR A 177 8.41 10.24 8.15
CA THR A 177 7.10 9.61 8.21
C THR A 177 7.23 8.10 7.96
N ASP A 178 6.14 7.38 8.03
CA ASP A 178 6.03 5.98 7.62
C ASP A 178 4.79 5.76 6.75
N PHE A 179 4.71 4.59 6.12
CA PHE A 179 3.63 4.28 5.19
C PHE A 179 2.24 4.32 5.87
N SER A 180 2.16 3.83 7.10
CA SER A 180 0.92 3.82 7.90
C SER A 180 0.43 5.23 8.22
N GLN A 181 1.33 6.12 8.64
CA GLN A 181 0.99 7.52 8.93
C GLN A 181 0.53 8.27 7.68
N LEU A 182 1.16 8.01 6.52
CA LEU A 182 0.72 8.57 5.26
C LEU A 182 -0.67 8.06 4.90
N SER A 183 -0.88 6.75 4.88
CA SER A 183 -2.19 6.14 4.59
C SER A 183 -3.30 6.75 5.44
N ALA A 184 -3.08 6.85 6.75
CA ALA A 184 -4.03 7.42 7.69
C ALA A 184 -4.28 8.94 7.53
N GLY A 185 -3.42 9.65 6.79
CA GLY A 185 -3.53 11.10 6.63
C GLY A 185 -4.02 11.55 5.25
N LEU A 186 -3.78 10.77 4.21
CA LEU A 186 -4.01 11.15 2.81
C LEU A 186 -5.46 11.53 2.49
N PHE A 187 -6.45 10.88 3.12
CA PHE A 187 -7.87 11.21 2.94
C PHE A 187 -8.19 12.69 3.22
N GLN A 188 -7.37 13.38 3.98
CA GLN A 188 -7.58 14.80 4.29
C GLN A 188 -7.17 15.72 3.16
N VAL A 189 -6.06 15.45 2.48
CA VAL A 189 -5.45 16.36 1.50
C VAL A 189 -5.74 15.96 0.06
N VAL A 190 -5.77 14.66 -0.23
CA VAL A 190 -5.86 14.13 -1.59
C VAL A 190 -7.13 14.57 -2.34
N PRO A 191 -8.34 14.55 -1.72
CA PRO A 191 -9.54 15.04 -2.43
C PRO A 191 -9.46 16.51 -2.83
N ALA A 192 -8.84 17.34 -1.99
CA ALA A 192 -8.68 18.77 -2.29
C ALA A 192 -7.65 18.99 -3.42
N ALA A 193 -6.56 18.25 -3.42
CA ALA A 193 -5.53 18.31 -4.46
C ALA A 193 -6.06 17.82 -5.81
N ALA A 194 -6.73 16.67 -5.83
CA ALA A 194 -7.31 16.09 -7.04
C ALA A 194 -8.37 17.02 -7.67
N ALA A 195 -9.24 17.63 -6.85
CA ALA A 195 -10.25 18.56 -7.33
C ALA A 195 -9.66 19.81 -7.99
N MET A 196 -8.41 20.18 -7.67
CA MET A 196 -7.69 21.29 -8.27
C MET A 196 -6.72 20.88 -9.39
N GLY A 197 -6.68 19.59 -9.75
CA GLY A 197 -5.77 19.07 -10.78
C GLY A 197 -4.30 19.01 -10.35
N ILE A 198 -4.01 19.11 -9.04
CA ILE A 198 -2.64 19.01 -8.52
C ILE A 198 -2.21 17.54 -8.55
N GLY A 199 -1.05 17.24 -9.13
CA GLY A 199 -0.52 15.89 -9.19
C GLY A 199 -0.26 15.27 -7.81
N PHE A 200 -0.47 13.97 -7.67
CA PHE A 200 -0.20 13.28 -6.40
C PHE A 200 1.29 13.34 -6.02
N GLY A 201 2.19 13.40 -7.01
CA GLY A 201 3.62 13.63 -6.80
C GLY A 201 3.92 14.93 -6.04
N ASP A 202 3.26 16.03 -6.39
CA ASP A 202 3.41 17.32 -5.69
C ASP A 202 2.94 17.25 -4.24
N VAL A 203 1.81 16.56 -4.01
CA VAL A 203 1.28 16.37 -2.65
C VAL A 203 2.27 15.57 -1.80
N THR A 204 2.78 14.47 -2.33
CA THR A 204 3.73 13.60 -1.60
C THR A 204 5.08 14.30 -1.39
N ALA A 205 5.56 15.08 -2.35
CA ALA A 205 6.77 15.91 -2.20
C ALA A 205 6.61 16.95 -1.09
N ALA A 206 5.46 17.65 -1.06
CA ALA A 206 5.17 18.63 0.00
C ALA A 206 5.11 17.97 1.39
N LEU A 207 4.42 16.81 1.50
CA LEU A 207 4.35 16.06 2.75
C LEU A 207 5.72 15.55 3.19
N ALA A 208 6.55 15.06 2.27
CA ALA A 208 7.93 14.65 2.56
C ALA A 208 8.75 15.83 3.11
N THR A 209 8.69 16.99 2.47
CA THR A 209 9.41 18.20 2.90
C THR A 209 8.95 18.67 4.28
N LEU A 210 7.64 18.77 4.50
CA LEU A 210 7.08 19.19 5.80
C LEU A 210 7.47 18.24 6.93
N THR A 211 7.39 16.94 6.67
CA THR A 211 7.73 15.94 7.69
C THR A 211 9.23 15.86 7.96
N ALA A 212 10.08 16.04 6.94
CA ALA A 212 11.54 16.16 7.11
C ALA A 212 11.93 17.32 8.04
N GLN A 213 11.18 18.43 7.99
CA GLN A 213 11.31 19.57 8.89
C GLN A 213 10.77 19.31 10.31
N GLY A 214 10.20 18.11 10.56
CA GLY A 214 9.72 17.69 11.88
C GLY A 214 8.23 17.96 12.12
N VAL A 215 7.46 18.36 11.12
CA VAL A 215 6.00 18.45 11.22
C VAL A 215 5.42 17.02 11.26
N PRO A 216 4.63 16.64 12.27
CA PRO A 216 3.99 15.33 12.28
C PRO A 216 3.09 15.12 11.05
N THR A 217 3.09 13.95 10.46
CA THR A 217 2.38 13.65 9.19
C THR A 217 0.92 14.08 9.19
N ARG A 218 0.19 13.79 10.28
CA ARG A 218 -1.21 14.21 10.43
C ARG A 218 -1.38 15.73 10.42
N VAL A 219 -0.41 16.45 10.97
CA VAL A 219 -0.43 17.92 10.97
C VAL A 219 -0.09 18.44 9.56
N ALA A 220 0.93 17.87 8.92
CA ALA A 220 1.33 18.22 7.56
C ALA A 220 0.18 18.06 6.56
N THR A 221 -0.59 16.96 6.62
CA THR A 221 -1.75 16.75 5.75
C THR A 221 -2.85 17.77 6.00
N THR A 222 -3.14 18.11 7.26
CA THR A 222 -4.13 19.14 7.61
C THR A 222 -3.69 20.53 7.15
N GLN A 223 -2.44 20.88 7.38
CA GLN A 223 -1.85 22.16 6.98
C GLN A 223 -1.86 22.31 5.44
N MET A 224 -1.43 21.26 4.73
CA MET A 224 -1.41 21.27 3.27
C MET A 224 -2.83 21.39 2.70
N ARG A 225 -3.80 20.65 3.24
CA ARG A 225 -5.21 20.82 2.87
C ARG A 225 -5.68 22.25 3.09
N GLY A 226 -5.35 22.86 4.24
CA GLY A 226 -5.70 24.25 4.54
C GLY A 226 -5.16 25.21 3.49
N ALA A 227 -3.89 25.05 3.11
CA ALA A 227 -3.26 25.87 2.07
C ALA A 227 -3.97 25.72 0.71
N LEU A 228 -4.22 24.48 0.28
CA LEU A 228 -4.86 24.22 -1.01
C LEU A 228 -6.30 24.79 -1.06
N VAL A 229 -7.08 24.55 -0.01
CA VAL A 229 -8.46 25.07 0.05
C VAL A 229 -8.50 26.59 -0.03
N GLU A 230 -7.58 27.29 0.64
CA GLU A 230 -7.52 28.75 0.55
C GLU A 230 -7.03 29.26 -0.80
N LEU A 231 -6.06 28.59 -1.43
CA LEU A 231 -5.59 28.93 -2.77
C LEU A 231 -6.66 28.70 -3.84
N GLY A 232 -7.47 27.66 -3.69
CA GLY A 232 -8.57 27.35 -4.60
C GLY A 232 -9.86 28.13 -4.35
N LYS A 233 -9.94 28.91 -3.25
CA LYS A 233 -11.16 29.65 -2.90
C LYS A 233 -11.10 31.07 -3.37
N ASP A 234 -11.96 31.42 -4.34
CA ASP A 234 -12.09 32.79 -4.86
C ASP A 234 -12.26 33.84 -3.75
N GLY A 235 -11.51 34.93 -3.85
CA GLY A 235 -11.56 36.03 -2.91
C GLY A 235 -10.96 35.75 -1.53
N SER A 236 -10.35 34.61 -1.30
CA SER A 236 -9.52 34.38 -0.12
C SER A 236 -8.28 35.29 -0.16
N LYS A 237 -7.65 35.50 1.01
CA LYS A 237 -6.40 36.27 1.06
C LYS A 237 -5.31 35.63 0.22
N ALA A 238 -5.16 34.28 0.31
CA ALA A 238 -4.14 33.55 -0.40
C ALA A 238 -4.38 33.59 -1.93
N ALA A 239 -5.60 33.35 -2.38
CA ALA A 239 -5.94 33.42 -3.79
C ALA A 239 -5.68 34.80 -4.36
N THR A 240 -6.13 35.89 -3.67
CA THR A 240 -5.92 37.28 -4.09
C THR A 240 -4.43 37.65 -4.15
N ALA A 241 -3.65 37.24 -3.16
CA ALA A 241 -2.21 37.44 -3.14
C ALA A 241 -1.51 36.70 -4.29
N PHE A 242 -1.91 35.47 -4.55
CA PHE A 242 -1.40 34.66 -5.66
C PHE A 242 -1.71 35.33 -7.01
N GLU A 243 -2.98 35.68 -7.25
CA GLU A 243 -3.43 36.33 -8.48
C GLU A 243 -2.70 37.64 -8.76
N SER A 244 -2.39 38.43 -7.73
CA SER A 244 -1.70 39.73 -7.87
C SER A 244 -0.32 39.59 -8.52
N ILE A 245 0.35 38.48 -8.34
CA ILE A 245 1.68 38.19 -8.90
C ILE A 245 1.58 37.29 -10.15
N ALA A 246 0.76 36.24 -10.08
CA ALA A 246 0.63 35.29 -11.17
C ALA A 246 -0.19 35.79 -12.36
N GLY A 247 -1.04 36.79 -12.15
CA GLY A 247 -1.97 37.31 -13.17
C GLY A 247 -3.09 36.34 -13.56
N GLN A 248 -3.25 35.27 -12.82
CA GLN A 248 -4.26 34.21 -13.03
C GLN A 248 -4.58 33.52 -11.71
N THR A 249 -5.72 32.82 -11.65
CA THR A 249 -6.09 32.05 -10.45
C THR A 249 -5.15 30.90 -10.22
N PHE A 250 -5.07 30.37 -8.98
CA PHE A 250 -4.27 29.20 -8.68
C PHE A 250 -4.74 27.95 -9.45
N PRO A 251 -6.06 27.64 -9.57
CA PRO A 251 -6.52 26.57 -10.42
C PRO A 251 -6.13 26.72 -11.91
N ASP A 252 -6.21 27.93 -12.47
CA ASP A 252 -5.78 28.19 -13.86
C ASP A 252 -4.27 27.99 -14.03
N PHE A 253 -3.48 28.40 -13.04
CA PHE A 253 -2.03 28.21 -13.02
C PHE A 253 -1.68 26.71 -13.05
N ILE A 254 -2.34 25.89 -12.22
CA ILE A 254 -2.17 24.43 -12.22
C ILE A 254 -2.60 23.84 -13.57
N ALA A 255 -3.77 24.24 -14.10
CA ALA A 255 -4.27 23.77 -15.39
C ALA A 255 -3.34 24.15 -16.57
N ALA A 256 -2.59 25.24 -16.44
CA ALA A 256 -1.58 25.68 -17.41
C ALA A 256 -0.24 24.92 -17.28
N GLY A 257 -0.14 23.95 -16.37
CA GLY A 257 1.07 23.14 -16.14
C GLY A 257 1.98 23.68 -15.03
N GLY A 258 1.47 24.61 -14.21
CA GLY A 258 2.14 25.01 -12.97
C GLY A 258 2.09 23.91 -11.91
N ASP A 259 2.97 23.98 -10.93
CA ASP A 259 3.08 23.04 -9.81
C ASP A 259 3.01 23.75 -8.45
N VAL A 260 2.97 22.97 -7.37
CA VAL A 260 2.90 23.54 -6.01
C VAL A 260 4.19 24.28 -5.65
N ALA A 261 5.35 23.87 -6.16
CA ALA A 261 6.62 24.57 -5.89
C ALA A 261 6.64 25.97 -6.53
N GLY A 262 6.18 26.07 -7.77
CA GLY A 262 5.97 27.37 -8.44
C GLY A 262 5.00 28.29 -7.70
N ALA A 263 3.90 27.72 -7.18
CA ALA A 263 2.95 28.48 -6.38
C ALA A 263 3.58 29.01 -5.07
N VAL A 264 4.40 28.20 -4.41
CA VAL A 264 5.13 28.62 -3.20
C VAL A 264 6.08 29.78 -3.52
N ARG A 265 6.78 29.76 -4.65
CA ARG A 265 7.65 30.87 -5.10
C ARG A 265 6.84 32.16 -5.36
N ILE A 266 5.70 32.03 -6.04
CA ILE A 266 4.79 33.18 -6.32
C ILE A 266 4.33 33.80 -5.00
N LEU A 267 3.92 32.99 -4.02
CA LEU A 267 3.49 33.51 -2.71
C LEU A 267 4.66 34.11 -1.90
N GLY A 268 5.88 33.58 -2.07
CA GLY A 268 7.08 34.20 -1.52
C GLY A 268 7.30 35.58 -2.06
N THR A 269 7.22 35.76 -3.39
CA THR A 269 7.30 37.10 -4.05
C THR A 269 6.21 38.01 -3.58
N ALA A 270 4.95 37.55 -3.49
CA ALA A 270 3.82 38.38 -3.00
C ALA A 270 4.04 38.85 -1.57
N ALA A 271 4.64 38.03 -0.71
CA ALA A 271 4.97 38.41 0.67
C ALA A 271 6.10 39.45 0.72
N GLU A 272 7.14 39.30 -0.10
CA GLU A 272 8.26 40.27 -0.21
C GLU A 272 7.79 41.64 -0.73
N GLU A 273 7.06 41.65 -1.84
CA GLU A 273 6.51 42.88 -2.41
C GLU A 273 5.51 43.56 -1.50
N GLY A 274 4.71 42.78 -0.76
CA GLY A 274 3.77 43.28 0.24
C GLY A 274 4.41 43.71 1.56
N GLY A 275 5.72 43.46 1.76
CA GLY A 275 6.43 43.75 3.00
C GLY A 275 5.85 42.99 4.19
N THR A 276 5.37 41.74 3.98
CA THR A 276 4.70 40.93 4.97
C THR A 276 5.28 39.51 5.01
N SER A 277 4.79 38.66 5.88
CA SER A 277 5.16 37.21 5.88
C SER A 277 4.14 36.39 5.07
N ILE A 278 4.58 35.27 4.51
CA ILE A 278 3.70 34.32 3.82
C ILE A 278 2.51 33.92 4.71
N MET A 279 2.72 33.74 6.02
CA MET A 279 1.65 33.42 6.96
C MET A 279 0.51 34.42 6.96
N ASN A 280 0.82 35.70 6.76
CA ASN A 280 -0.19 36.79 6.74
C ASN A 280 -1.02 36.83 5.43
N LEU A 281 -0.55 36.15 4.38
CA LEU A 281 -1.30 35.98 3.14
C LEU A 281 -2.47 35.02 3.28
N PHE A 282 -2.49 34.22 4.34
CA PHE A 282 -3.52 33.22 4.59
C PHE A 282 -4.52 33.68 5.65
N GLY A 283 -5.75 33.20 5.54
CA GLY A 283 -6.80 33.37 6.54
C GLY A 283 -6.70 32.38 7.68
N SER A 284 -6.20 31.16 7.40
CA SER A 284 -5.93 30.12 8.41
C SER A 284 -4.45 30.07 8.79
N ILE A 285 -4.21 29.70 10.05
CA ILE A 285 -2.85 29.47 10.54
C ILE A 285 -2.23 28.26 9.85
N GLU A 286 -3.01 27.20 9.67
CA GLU A 286 -2.59 25.93 9.09
C GLU A 286 -2.07 26.10 7.65
N GLY A 287 -2.83 26.77 6.80
CA GLY A 287 -2.44 27.02 5.41
C GLY A 287 -1.17 27.87 5.32
N GLY A 288 -1.11 28.95 6.11
CA GLY A 288 0.07 29.81 6.17
C GLY A 288 1.32 29.10 6.65
N GLN A 289 1.21 28.20 7.65
CA GLN A 289 2.32 27.40 8.15
C GLN A 289 2.86 26.43 7.11
N ALA A 290 2.00 25.74 6.35
CA ALA A 290 2.42 24.83 5.30
C ALA A 290 3.30 25.56 4.27
N ILE A 291 2.78 26.63 3.70
CA ILE A 291 3.47 27.35 2.63
C ILE A 291 4.73 28.06 3.15
N GLN A 292 4.70 28.62 4.37
CA GLN A 292 5.88 29.21 4.99
C GLN A 292 6.99 28.15 5.21
N ALA A 293 6.63 26.94 5.64
CA ALA A 293 7.58 25.84 5.83
C ALA A 293 8.16 25.37 4.50
N LEU A 294 7.34 25.20 3.46
CA LEU A 294 7.82 24.84 2.12
C LEU A 294 8.71 25.93 1.52
N ALA A 295 8.35 27.21 1.68
CA ALA A 295 9.15 28.33 1.22
C ALA A 295 10.50 28.47 1.96
N SER A 296 10.56 28.08 3.23
CA SER A 296 11.82 28.11 3.98
C SER A 296 12.86 27.09 3.51
N ASP A 297 12.43 26.07 2.78
CA ASP A 297 13.29 25.03 2.17
C ASP A 297 12.81 24.73 0.75
N ILE A 298 12.70 25.79 -0.05
CA ILE A 298 12.15 25.68 -1.42
C ILE A 298 13.04 24.80 -2.32
N GLU A 299 14.35 24.84 -2.14
CA GLU A 299 15.28 24.01 -2.90
C GLU A 299 15.13 22.52 -2.54
N GLY A 300 14.97 22.21 -1.25
CA GLY A 300 14.67 20.84 -0.80
C GLY A 300 13.32 20.35 -1.28
N PHE A 301 12.30 21.22 -1.31
CA PHE A 301 11.00 20.90 -1.84
C PHE A 301 11.04 20.58 -3.35
N GLU A 302 11.70 21.41 -4.14
CA GLU A 302 11.88 21.18 -5.58
C GLU A 302 12.68 19.87 -5.87
N ALA A 303 13.71 19.61 -5.07
CA ALA A 303 14.44 18.35 -5.17
C ALA A 303 13.54 17.14 -4.88
N ASN A 304 12.62 17.26 -3.91
CA ASN A 304 11.64 16.23 -3.62
C ASN A 304 10.61 16.06 -4.76
N VAL A 305 10.16 17.16 -5.41
CA VAL A 305 9.29 17.08 -6.60
C VAL A 305 9.99 16.30 -7.72
N VAL A 306 11.26 16.60 -8.00
CA VAL A 306 12.05 15.85 -8.99
C VAL A 306 12.17 14.37 -8.61
N ALA A 307 12.46 14.08 -7.34
CA ALA A 307 12.58 12.70 -6.85
C ALA A 307 11.26 11.91 -6.92
N MET A 308 10.11 12.58 -6.81
CA MET A 308 8.80 11.96 -7.06
C MET A 308 8.63 11.58 -8.54
N GLY A 309 9.15 12.37 -9.46
CA GLY A 309 9.19 12.03 -10.90
C GLY A 309 9.99 10.76 -11.20
N ASP A 310 10.99 10.45 -10.37
CA ASP A 310 11.86 9.26 -10.47
C ASP A 310 11.45 8.11 -9.54
N SER A 311 10.21 8.11 -9.04
CA SER A 311 9.73 7.15 -8.02
C SER A 311 9.44 5.74 -8.58
N THR A 312 9.31 5.58 -9.89
CA THR A 312 8.92 4.32 -10.53
C THR A 312 9.75 3.13 -10.05
N GLY A 313 9.06 2.09 -9.55
CA GLY A 313 9.67 0.86 -9.04
C GLY A 313 10.22 0.96 -7.62
N ALA A 314 9.99 2.06 -6.90
CA ALA A 314 10.48 2.24 -5.54
C ALA A 314 9.90 1.20 -4.57
N THR A 315 8.62 0.89 -4.69
CA THR A 315 7.94 -0.14 -3.89
C THR A 315 8.44 -1.53 -4.21
N GLU A 316 8.61 -1.87 -5.50
CA GLU A 316 9.13 -3.17 -5.92
C GLU A 316 10.55 -3.40 -5.38
N ALA A 317 11.44 -2.42 -5.48
CA ALA A 317 12.80 -2.51 -4.96
C ALA A 317 12.82 -2.73 -3.44
N ALA A 318 11.94 -2.05 -2.70
CA ALA A 318 11.81 -2.24 -1.26
C ALA A 318 11.27 -3.62 -0.91
N PHE A 319 10.23 -4.08 -1.62
CA PHE A 319 9.67 -5.41 -1.47
C PHE A 319 10.72 -6.51 -1.73
N GLU A 320 11.48 -6.41 -2.83
CA GLU A 320 12.52 -7.39 -3.14
C GLU A 320 13.54 -7.51 -2.00
N GLN A 321 13.94 -6.38 -1.41
CA GLN A 321 14.88 -6.38 -0.29
C GLN A 321 14.30 -7.04 0.96
N MET A 322 13.03 -6.76 1.28
CA MET A 322 12.34 -7.37 2.44
C MET A 322 12.04 -8.86 2.22
N ASN A 323 11.76 -9.27 0.98
CA ASN A 323 11.39 -10.66 0.64
C ASN A 323 12.58 -11.64 0.62
N GLN A 324 13.83 -11.18 0.72
CA GLN A 324 15.03 -12.02 0.71
C GLN A 324 15.36 -12.65 2.06
N GLY A 325 14.65 -12.27 3.13
CA GLY A 325 14.95 -12.70 4.51
C GLY A 325 14.44 -14.10 4.85
N LEU A 326 15.04 -14.70 5.89
CA LEU A 326 14.58 -15.95 6.48
C LEU A 326 13.12 -15.83 6.99
N SER A 327 12.75 -14.64 7.51
CA SER A 327 11.38 -14.36 7.98
C SER A 327 10.37 -14.53 6.87
N ALA A 328 10.58 -13.91 5.70
CA ALA A 328 9.70 -14.04 4.56
C ALA A 328 9.55 -15.50 4.09
N SER A 329 10.63 -16.27 4.14
CA SER A 329 10.59 -17.72 3.84
C SER A 329 9.75 -18.50 4.85
N MET A 330 9.84 -18.16 6.13
CA MET A 330 9.05 -18.80 7.20
C MET A 330 7.57 -18.44 7.08
N ASP A 331 7.24 -17.21 6.71
CA ASP A 331 5.86 -16.77 6.53
C ASP A 331 5.21 -17.47 5.33
N LYS A 332 5.95 -17.65 4.23
CA LYS A 332 5.50 -18.50 3.11
C LYS A 332 5.24 -19.95 3.54
N ILE A 333 6.09 -20.53 4.39
CA ILE A 333 5.85 -21.88 4.92
C ILE A 333 4.57 -21.93 5.76
N LYS A 334 4.34 -20.94 6.64
CA LYS A 334 3.11 -20.85 7.44
C LYS A 334 1.87 -20.77 6.55
N ALA A 335 1.88 -19.88 5.56
CA ALA A 335 0.78 -19.74 4.62
C ALA A 335 0.50 -21.01 3.82
N HIS A 336 1.54 -21.72 3.37
CA HIS A 336 1.38 -23.01 2.71
C HIS A 336 0.75 -24.08 3.63
N VAL A 337 1.13 -24.10 4.91
CA VAL A 337 0.53 -25.01 5.90
C VAL A 337 -0.93 -24.67 6.13
N GLU A 338 -1.27 -23.38 6.28
CA GLU A 338 -2.66 -22.94 6.42
C GLU A 338 -3.51 -23.35 5.21
N VAL A 339 -3.03 -23.09 3.99
CA VAL A 339 -3.74 -23.48 2.76
C VAL A 339 -3.97 -24.99 2.71
N LEU A 340 -2.98 -25.80 3.07
CA LEU A 340 -3.15 -27.26 3.16
C LEU A 340 -4.22 -27.65 4.20
N MET A 341 -4.25 -26.99 5.35
CA MET A 341 -5.27 -27.23 6.38
C MET A 341 -6.67 -26.86 5.87
N ILE A 342 -6.83 -25.72 5.19
CA ILE A 342 -8.09 -25.29 4.60
C ILE A 342 -8.56 -26.31 3.54
N GLN A 343 -7.67 -26.74 2.65
CA GLN A 343 -7.98 -27.72 1.60
C GLN A 343 -8.34 -29.13 2.16
N ILE A 344 -7.70 -29.56 3.24
CA ILE A 344 -8.07 -30.79 3.93
C ILE A 344 -9.42 -30.62 4.62
N GLY A 345 -9.62 -29.48 5.29
CA GLY A 345 -10.85 -29.15 5.99
C GLY A 345 -12.06 -29.12 5.06
N SER A 346 -11.94 -28.51 3.88
CA SER A 346 -13.01 -28.47 2.86
C SER A 346 -13.48 -29.85 2.40
N LYS A 347 -12.58 -30.85 2.38
CA LYS A 347 -12.92 -32.22 2.02
C LYS A 347 -13.48 -33.02 3.20
N LEU A 348 -13.21 -32.60 4.42
CA LEU A 348 -13.70 -33.26 5.65
C LEU A 348 -15.02 -32.66 6.11
N ALA A 349 -15.27 -31.38 5.90
CA ALA A 349 -16.48 -30.69 6.36
C ALA A 349 -17.82 -31.35 5.96
N PRO A 350 -17.99 -31.92 4.73
CA PRO A 350 -19.23 -32.63 4.37
C PRO A 350 -19.46 -33.92 5.14
N VAL A 351 -18.47 -34.42 5.88
CA VAL A 351 -18.50 -35.73 6.58
C VAL A 351 -18.72 -35.54 8.08
N VAL A 352 -18.62 -34.30 8.59
CA VAL A 352 -18.84 -33.92 9.99
C VAL A 352 -20.20 -33.30 10.17
#